data_943c0fc90c58d2d9093cdca160b31d78
#
_entry.id   943c0fc90c58d2d9093cdca160b31d78
#
_cell.length_a   1.000
_cell.length_b   1.000
_cell.length_c   1.000
_cell.angle_alpha   90.00
_cell.angle_beta   90.00
_cell.angle_gamma   90.00
#
_symmetry.space_group_name_H-M   'P 1'
#
loop_
_entity.id
_entity.type
_entity.pdbx_description
1 polymer ?
#
loop_
_entity_poly.entity_id
_entity_poly.type
_entity_poly.pdbx_seq_one_letter_code
_entity_poly.pdbx_strand_id
1 'polypeptide(L)' 'MAEQKLTLNAEESQYLVDLLEKTLKETEVEEHRTRAPSYRQHIIHWEDLAKGILKKLRQPASSV' A
#
# COMPACT_ATOMS: atom_id res chain seq x y z
N MET A 1 14.38 14.72 3.86
CA MET A 1 14.24 13.33 3.43
C MET A 1 14.09 13.26 1.92
N ALA A 2 14.86 12.42 1.31
CA ALA A 2 14.89 12.37 -0.16
C ALA A 2 13.74 11.53 -0.70
N GLU A 3 13.08 12.06 -1.72
CA GLU A 3 12.09 11.27 -2.46
C GLU A 3 12.82 10.41 -3.48
N GLN A 4 12.38 9.20 -3.63
CA GLN A 4 12.96 8.29 -4.59
C GLN A 4 12.06 8.16 -5.80
N LYS A 5 12.68 8.18 -6.98
CA LYS A 5 11.95 7.86 -8.21
C LYS A 5 12.17 6.40 -8.51
N LEU A 6 11.09 5.70 -8.76
CA LEU A 6 11.14 4.29 -9.03
C LEU A 6 10.53 4.03 -10.40
N THR A 7 11.35 3.45 -11.29
CA THR A 7 10.88 3.10 -12.62
C THR A 7 10.59 1.61 -12.66
N LEU A 8 9.36 1.25 -13.00
CA LEU A 8 8.93 -0.13 -13.03
C LEU A 8 8.37 -0.46 -14.40
N ASN A 9 8.64 -1.69 -14.87
CA ASN A 9 7.97 -2.19 -16.06
C ASN A 9 6.58 -2.67 -15.69
N ALA A 10 5.79 -3.06 -16.69
CA ALA A 10 4.39 -3.45 -16.48
C ALA A 10 4.28 -4.67 -15.55
N GLU A 11 5.17 -5.63 -15.71
CA GLU A 11 5.15 -6.84 -14.90
C GLU A 11 5.48 -6.54 -13.43
N GLU A 12 6.48 -5.71 -13.22
CA GLU A 12 6.87 -5.31 -11.87
C GLU A 12 5.76 -4.50 -11.19
N SER A 13 5.13 -3.61 -11.93
CA SER A 13 4.01 -2.83 -11.39
C SER A 13 2.86 -3.74 -10.99
N GLN A 14 2.54 -4.71 -11.82
CA GLN A 14 1.45 -5.64 -11.52
C GLN A 14 1.77 -6.49 -10.29
N TYR A 15 3.01 -6.92 -10.17
CA TYR A 15 3.43 -7.68 -9.00
C TYR A 15 3.22 -6.87 -7.72
N LEU A 16 3.63 -5.61 -7.74
CA LEU A 16 3.47 -4.76 -6.56
C LEU A 16 2.01 -4.49 -6.24
N VAL A 17 1.18 -4.28 -7.26
CA VAL A 17 -0.25 -4.07 -7.05
C VAL A 17 -0.85 -5.29 -6.37
N ASP A 18 -0.55 -6.48 -6.87
CA ASP A 18 -1.08 -7.72 -6.31
C ASP A 18 -0.61 -7.91 -4.87
N LEU A 19 0.67 -7.65 -4.62
CA LEU A 19 1.25 -7.78 -3.29
C LEU A 19 0.61 -6.82 -2.29
N LEU A 20 0.43 -5.57 -2.69
CA LEU A 20 -0.16 -4.56 -1.82
C LEU A 20 -1.64 -4.86 -1.55
N GLU A 21 -2.37 -5.33 -2.54
CA GLU A 21 -3.77 -5.70 -2.33
C GLU A 21 -3.89 -6.86 -1.36
N LYS A 22 -3.03 -7.85 -1.49
CA LYS A 22 -2.98 -8.97 -0.56
C LYS A 22 -2.66 -8.50 0.85
N THR A 23 -1.66 -7.64 0.97
CA THR A 23 -1.25 -7.10 2.27
C THR A 23 -2.39 -6.32 2.91
N LEU A 24 -3.12 -5.53 2.13
CA LEU A 24 -4.26 -4.78 2.65
C LEU A 24 -5.34 -5.70 3.21
N LYS A 25 -5.65 -6.78 2.52
CA LYS A 25 -6.64 -7.73 3.02
C LYS A 25 -6.20 -8.36 4.34
N GLU A 26 -4.95 -8.75 4.43
CA GLU A 26 -4.42 -9.32 5.66
C GLU A 26 -4.42 -8.31 6.80
N THR A 27 -4.08 -7.07 6.50
CA THR A 27 -4.05 -6.01 7.49
C THR A 27 -5.45 -5.70 8.00
N GLU A 28 -6.46 -5.69 7.13
CA GLU A 28 -7.85 -5.50 7.54
C GLU A 28 -8.30 -6.57 8.53
N VAL A 29 -7.92 -7.82 8.28
CA VAL A 29 -8.25 -8.91 9.19
C VAL A 29 -7.57 -8.69 10.55
N GLU A 30 -6.31 -8.30 10.56
CA GLU A 30 -5.60 -8.01 11.80
C GLU A 30 -6.22 -6.86 12.56
N GLU A 31 -6.64 -5.81 11.86
CA GLU A 31 -7.28 -4.67 12.48
C GLU A 31 -8.52 -5.08 13.25
N HIS A 32 -9.33 -5.97 12.68
CA HIS A 32 -10.53 -6.44 13.34
C HIS A 32 -10.25 -7.34 14.54
N ARG A 33 -9.11 -7.99 14.55
CA ARG A 33 -8.74 -8.91 15.61
C ARG A 33 -8.00 -8.26 16.76
N THR A 34 -7.28 -7.17 16.48
CA THR A 34 -6.46 -6.56 17.52
C THR A 34 -7.30 -5.71 18.45
N ARG A 35 -6.94 -5.77 19.74
CA ARG A 35 -7.60 -4.98 20.76
C ARG A 35 -6.70 -3.89 21.34
N ALA A 36 -5.43 -3.88 20.95
CA ALA A 36 -4.48 -2.89 21.43
C ALA A 36 -4.60 -1.62 20.59
N PRO A 37 -5.01 -0.48 21.19
CA PRO A 37 -5.22 0.75 20.41
C PRO A 37 -3.97 1.24 19.70
N SER A 38 -2.81 1.14 20.34
CA SER A 38 -1.56 1.60 19.74
C SER A 38 -1.19 0.75 18.53
N TYR A 39 -1.35 -0.55 18.62
CA TYR A 39 -1.06 -1.44 17.51
C TYR A 39 -2.04 -1.21 16.37
N ARG A 40 -3.30 -0.99 16.70
CA ARG A 40 -4.33 -0.69 15.70
C ARG A 40 -4.00 0.56 14.91
N GLN A 41 -3.47 1.58 15.57
CA GLN A 41 -3.06 2.80 14.88
C GLN A 41 -1.92 2.54 13.91
N HIS A 42 -0.98 1.68 14.26
CA HIS A 42 0.08 1.27 13.34
C HIS A 42 -0.47 0.59 12.10
N ILE A 43 -1.43 -0.30 12.30
CA ILE A 43 -2.06 -1.02 11.19
C ILE A 43 -2.78 -0.04 10.25
N ILE A 44 -3.53 0.89 10.81
CA ILE A 44 -4.23 1.89 10.01
C ILE A 44 -3.25 2.74 9.21
N HIS A 45 -2.14 3.11 9.83
CA HIS A 45 -1.11 3.88 9.15
C HIS A 45 -0.52 3.10 7.97
N TRP A 46 -0.24 1.82 8.16
CA TRP A 46 0.27 0.97 7.08
C TRP A 46 -0.75 0.78 5.96
N GLU A 47 -2.02 0.66 6.32
CA GLU A 47 -3.09 0.61 5.32
C GLU A 47 -3.11 1.87 4.47
N ASP A 48 -3.00 3.02 5.10
CA ASP A 48 -2.99 4.29 4.40
C ASP A 48 -1.79 4.40 3.46
N LEU A 49 -0.62 3.97 3.91
CA LEU A 49 0.57 3.96 3.07
C LEU A 49 0.39 3.04 1.86
N ALA A 50 -0.14 1.84 2.10
CA ALA A 50 -0.35 0.89 1.01
C ALA A 50 -1.37 1.41 0.01
N LYS A 51 -2.45 2.01 0.48
CA LYS A 51 -3.46 2.61 -0.40
C LYS A 51 -2.87 3.74 -1.23
N GLY A 52 -2.02 4.56 -0.61
CA GLY A 52 -1.35 5.65 -1.32
C GLY A 52 -0.44 5.13 -2.42
N ILE A 53 0.33 4.09 -2.12
CA ILE A 53 1.21 3.49 -3.11
C ILE A 53 0.41 2.85 -4.25
N LEU A 54 -0.67 2.14 -3.92
CA LEU A 54 -1.54 1.56 -4.94
C LEU A 54 -2.11 2.61 -5.86
N LYS A 55 -2.53 3.73 -5.30
CA LYS A 55 -3.06 4.83 -6.10
C LYS A 55 -2.01 5.35 -7.08
N LYS A 56 -0.78 5.51 -6.60
CA LYS A 56 0.31 5.95 -7.47
C LYS A 56 0.61 4.96 -8.58
N LEU A 57 0.58 3.66 -8.26
CA LEU A 57 0.85 2.62 -9.24
C LEU A 57 -0.23 2.53 -10.31
N ARG A 58 -1.46 2.85 -9.95
CA ARG A 58 -2.58 2.78 -10.90
C ARG A 58 -2.78 4.04 -11.72
N GLN A 59 -2.11 5.12 -11.35
CA GLN A 59 -2.21 6.35 -12.12
C GLN A 59 -1.40 6.24 -13.40
N PRO A 60 -1.96 6.71 -14.53
CA PRO A 60 -1.19 6.76 -15.76
C PRO A 60 0.04 7.64 -15.59
N ALA A 61 1.15 7.20 -16.16
CA ALA A 61 2.40 7.97 -16.06
C ALA A 61 2.28 9.35 -16.69
N SER A 62 1.37 9.48 -17.60
CA SER A 62 1.16 10.72 -18.34
C SER A 62 0.09 11.61 -17.72
N SER A 63 -0.32 11.32 -16.53
CA SER A 63 -1.35 12.14 -15.88
C SER A 63 -0.77 13.49 -15.51
N VAL A 64 -0.99 14.41 -16.31
CA VAL A 64 -0.48 15.74 -16.15
C VAL A 64 -1.63 16.70 -15.91
#